data_41bdc57c51056b2df3b2f51efa4ecc93
#
_entry.id   41bdc57c51056b2df3b2f51efa4ecc93
#
_cell.length_a   1.000
_cell.length_b   1.000
_cell.length_c   1.000
_cell.angle_alpha   90.00
_cell.angle_beta   90.00
_cell.angle_gamma   90.00
#
_symmetry.space_group_name_H-M   'P 1'
#
loop_
_entity.id
_entity.type
_entity.pdbx_description
1 polymer ?
#
loop_
_entity_poly.entity_id
_entity_poly.type
_entity_poly.pdbx_seq_one_letter_code
_entity_poly.pdbx_strand_id
1 'polypeptide(L)'
;MTAELENKIKLKRLLSLGTALNKIHDPDSLMEKILKEARDFCSADAGSIYITEKNSLIISYTQNDTLKENKVVYKQHKLPIDNLSIAGYCAKTGKIVILNNVDEINSDYPFRFNSDFDEMTSYNTRSILAIPMKGDLDKVIGVLQIINPVKKGKKPNIFTKDDTETLLHFAGIAAVALQKAQLTKSIILKMIQMAELHDPSETGAHVHRVSAYSTELYIAWAKKNNIAPETIDRNKDILKLVSMVHDIGKVAISDLILKKPGKLTDEEFEIMKKHTIFGAKMFEEENSEFDKAAREVILNHHERWDGKGYPGSSNIKSSDMSLKGKKEKEIPLFGRIVSIADVFDALSSKRCYKDPWTDEDVTSFLKNNSGKMFDPELIEIFLENIETMKSIRLKFT
;
A
#
# COMPACT_ATOMS: atom_id res chain seq x y z
N MET A 1 8.20 20.98 -34.44
CA MET A 1 6.92 20.45 -33.93
C MET A 1 6.07 21.66 -33.57
N THR A 2 4.83 21.77 -34.04
CA THR A 2 3.99 22.95 -33.79
C THR A 2 3.50 22.94 -32.34
N ALA A 3 3.36 24.11 -31.71
CA ALA A 3 2.85 24.26 -30.32
C ALA A 3 1.50 23.52 -30.10
N GLU A 4 0.69 23.45 -31.15
CA GLU A 4 -0.60 22.72 -31.13
C GLU A 4 -0.42 21.21 -30.99
N LEU A 5 0.60 20.62 -31.61
CA LEU A 5 0.91 19.20 -31.49
C LEU A 5 1.46 18.87 -30.09
N GLU A 6 2.30 19.74 -29.52
CA GLU A 6 2.82 19.61 -28.16
C GLU A 6 1.70 19.65 -27.12
N ASN A 7 0.76 20.59 -27.25
CA ASN A 7 -0.40 20.70 -26.37
C ASN A 7 -1.32 19.47 -26.47
N LYS A 8 -1.52 18.94 -27.69
CA LYS A 8 -2.33 17.72 -27.90
C LYS A 8 -1.69 16.49 -27.25
N ILE A 9 -0.36 16.36 -27.31
CA ILE A 9 0.40 15.28 -26.66
C ILE A 9 0.29 15.41 -25.14
N LYS A 10 0.48 16.63 -24.58
CA LYS A 10 0.32 16.92 -23.15
C LYS A 10 -1.07 16.56 -22.64
N LEU A 11 -2.13 17.00 -23.34
CA LEU A 11 -3.51 16.71 -22.96
C LEU A 11 -3.80 15.19 -22.98
N LYS A 12 -3.34 14.48 -24.02
CA LYS A 12 -3.49 13.03 -24.10
C LYS A 12 -2.78 12.32 -22.95
N ARG A 13 -1.60 12.80 -22.57
CA ARG A 13 -0.84 12.26 -21.41
C ARG A 13 -1.58 12.52 -20.11
N LEU A 14 -2.12 13.72 -19.88
CA LEU A 14 -2.93 14.02 -18.68
C LEU A 14 -4.17 13.12 -18.56
N LEU A 15 -4.89 12.90 -19.66
CA LEU A 15 -6.07 12.03 -19.67
C LEU A 15 -5.71 10.57 -19.38
N SER A 16 -4.63 10.06 -19.99
CA SER A 16 -4.17 8.70 -19.75
C SER A 16 -3.69 8.50 -18.32
N LEU A 17 -3.11 9.54 -17.73
CA LEU A 17 -2.62 9.53 -16.36
C LEU A 17 -3.77 9.44 -15.35
N GLY A 18 -4.82 10.24 -15.52
CA GLY A 18 -6.00 10.15 -14.66
C GLY A 18 -6.59 8.75 -14.61
N THR A 19 -6.64 8.07 -15.78
CA THR A 19 -7.10 6.69 -15.85
C THR A 19 -6.14 5.71 -15.17
N ALA A 20 -4.83 5.91 -15.30
CA ALA A 20 -3.82 5.05 -14.66
C ALA A 20 -3.79 5.21 -13.15
N LEU A 21 -3.89 6.44 -12.64
CA LEU A 21 -3.91 6.73 -11.20
C LEU A 21 -5.16 6.17 -10.50
N ASN A 22 -6.31 6.19 -11.17
CA ASN A 22 -7.55 5.64 -10.61
C ASN A 22 -7.53 4.11 -10.39
N LYS A 23 -6.58 3.40 -10.97
CA LYS A 23 -6.39 1.94 -10.80
C LYS A 23 -5.51 1.59 -9.59
N ILE A 24 -4.85 2.55 -8.98
CA ILE A 24 -3.97 2.34 -7.85
C ILE A 24 -4.78 2.51 -6.57
N HIS A 25 -4.83 1.48 -5.73
CA HIS A 25 -5.61 1.46 -4.49
C HIS A 25 -4.76 1.71 -3.24
N ASP A 26 -3.46 1.41 -3.29
CA ASP A 26 -2.55 1.71 -2.19
C ASP A 26 -2.06 3.15 -2.25
N PRO A 27 -2.26 3.96 -1.19
CA PRO A 27 -1.84 5.35 -1.17
C PRO A 27 -0.32 5.55 -1.36
N ASP A 28 0.51 4.64 -0.88
CA ASP A 28 1.97 4.78 -0.95
C ASP A 28 2.47 4.66 -2.39
N SER A 29 2.02 3.62 -3.12
CA SER A 29 2.32 3.43 -4.54
C SER A 29 1.74 4.53 -5.42
N LEU A 30 0.55 5.02 -5.05
CA LEU A 30 -0.08 6.14 -5.76
C LEU A 30 0.78 7.40 -5.67
N MET A 31 1.31 7.73 -4.48
CA MET A 31 2.17 8.91 -4.29
C MET A 31 3.48 8.80 -5.06
N GLU A 32 4.09 7.62 -5.09
CA GLU A 32 5.30 7.37 -5.88
C GLU A 32 5.08 7.71 -7.35
N LYS A 33 3.98 7.20 -7.90
CA LYS A 33 3.60 7.42 -9.30
C LYS A 33 3.28 8.89 -9.58
N ILE A 34 2.51 9.54 -8.70
CA ILE A 34 2.16 10.96 -8.82
C ILE A 34 3.43 11.82 -8.89
N LEU A 35 4.36 11.59 -7.98
CA LEU A 35 5.59 12.38 -7.91
C LEU A 35 6.46 12.19 -9.15
N LYS A 36 6.62 10.95 -9.61
CA LYS A 36 7.37 10.64 -10.83
C LYS A 36 6.79 11.35 -12.04
N GLU A 37 5.49 11.24 -12.24
CA GLU A 37 4.83 11.85 -13.39
C GLU A 37 4.88 13.39 -13.35
N ALA A 38 4.71 13.98 -12.15
CA ALA A 38 4.82 15.43 -11.98
C ALA A 38 6.22 15.95 -12.31
N ARG A 39 7.26 15.25 -11.86
CA ARG A 39 8.66 15.57 -12.20
C ARG A 39 8.91 15.45 -13.70
N ASP A 40 8.46 14.35 -14.31
CA ASP A 40 8.61 14.11 -15.75
C ASP A 40 7.92 15.20 -16.60
N PHE A 41 6.76 15.71 -16.16
CA PHE A 41 6.07 16.80 -16.85
C PHE A 41 6.87 18.10 -16.86
N CYS A 42 7.52 18.44 -15.75
CA CYS A 42 8.33 19.65 -15.63
C CYS A 42 9.79 19.43 -16.03
N SER A 43 10.19 18.19 -16.35
CA SER A 43 11.61 17.79 -16.48
C SER A 43 12.41 18.22 -15.25
N ALA A 44 11.92 17.95 -14.05
CA ALA A 44 12.50 18.40 -12.80
C ALA A 44 13.42 17.35 -12.18
N ASP A 45 14.53 17.81 -11.57
CA ASP A 45 15.54 16.97 -10.93
C ASP A 45 15.03 16.31 -9.66
N ALA A 46 14.23 17.02 -8.85
CA ALA A 46 13.74 16.52 -7.59
C ALA A 46 12.28 16.91 -7.33
N GLY A 47 11.68 16.24 -6.36
CA GLY A 47 10.35 16.58 -5.86
C GLY A 47 9.98 15.80 -4.62
N SER A 48 8.97 16.30 -3.92
CA SER A 48 8.44 15.69 -2.70
C SER A 48 6.91 15.78 -2.66
N ILE A 49 6.28 14.77 -2.07
CA ILE A 49 4.87 14.81 -1.70
C ILE A 49 4.76 14.82 -0.19
N TYR A 50 4.02 15.79 0.29
CA TYR A 50 3.62 15.93 1.68
C TYR A 50 2.15 15.59 1.81
N ILE A 51 1.78 14.82 2.84
CA ILE A 51 0.37 14.54 3.18
C ILE A 51 0.03 15.26 4.47
N THR A 52 -1.17 15.83 4.50
CA THR A 52 -1.71 16.48 5.68
C THR A 52 -2.19 15.42 6.67
N GLU A 53 -1.59 15.38 7.84
CA GLU A 53 -2.08 14.63 9.00
C GLU A 53 -2.36 15.56 10.18
N LYS A 54 -3.64 15.64 10.58
CA LYS A 54 -4.10 16.56 11.63
C LYS A 54 -3.65 18.01 11.33
N ASN A 55 -2.67 18.51 12.03
CA ASN A 55 -2.15 19.88 11.87
C ASN A 55 -0.69 19.91 11.39
N SER A 56 -0.23 18.87 10.73
CA SER A 56 1.15 18.72 10.23
C SER A 56 1.17 18.19 8.82
N LEU A 57 2.24 18.46 8.12
CA LEU A 57 2.61 17.81 6.87
C LEU A 57 3.62 16.70 7.18
N ILE A 58 3.37 15.51 6.65
CA ILE A 58 4.33 14.41 6.68
C ILE A 58 4.95 14.28 5.32
N ILE A 59 6.29 14.29 5.27
CA ILE A 59 7.02 13.94 4.05
C ILE A 59 6.78 12.47 3.79
N SER A 60 5.93 12.18 2.82
CA SER A 60 5.54 10.80 2.51
C SER A 60 6.39 10.21 1.42
N TYR A 61 6.81 11.03 0.46
CA TYR A 61 7.61 10.56 -0.66
C TYR A 61 8.58 11.62 -1.17
N THR A 62 9.81 11.22 -1.52
CA THR A 62 10.83 12.10 -2.07
C THR A 62 11.58 11.38 -3.19
N GLN A 63 11.77 12.06 -4.31
CA GLN A 63 12.59 11.61 -5.44
C GLN A 63 13.62 12.68 -5.79
N ASN A 64 14.85 12.26 -6.06
CA ASN A 64 15.92 13.16 -6.48
C ASN A 64 16.86 12.40 -7.41
N ASP A 65 17.04 12.89 -8.64
CA ASP A 65 17.86 12.23 -9.64
C ASP A 65 19.36 12.48 -9.44
N THR A 66 19.72 13.64 -8.89
CA THR A 66 21.12 14.00 -8.57
C THR A 66 21.64 13.18 -7.37
N LEU A 67 20.78 12.82 -6.41
CA LEU A 67 21.15 12.11 -5.18
C LEU A 67 20.87 10.60 -5.23
N LYS A 68 20.72 10.00 -6.41
CA LYS A 68 20.34 8.58 -6.60
C LYS A 68 21.13 7.57 -5.77
N GLU A 69 22.40 7.85 -5.48
CA GLU A 69 23.27 6.93 -4.72
C GLU A 69 23.19 7.11 -3.20
N ASN A 70 22.73 8.25 -2.74
CA ASN A 70 22.57 8.56 -1.32
C ASN A 70 21.11 8.31 -0.90
N LYS A 71 20.78 7.08 -0.51
CA LYS A 71 19.47 6.74 0.09
C LYS A 71 19.31 7.38 1.46
N VAL A 72 19.22 8.70 1.54
CA VAL A 72 18.78 9.38 2.76
C VAL A 72 17.27 9.22 2.84
N VAL A 73 16.84 8.28 3.67
CA VAL A 73 15.41 7.97 3.87
C VAL A 73 14.81 9.04 4.77
N TYR A 74 14.22 10.09 4.18
CA TYR A 74 13.45 11.12 4.92
C TYR A 74 12.03 10.67 5.29
N LYS A 75 11.78 9.36 5.40
CA LYS A 75 10.48 8.87 5.82
C LYS A 75 10.22 9.36 7.26
N GLN A 76 9.14 10.17 7.42
CA GLN A 76 8.53 10.63 8.67
C GLN A 76 8.99 11.98 9.23
N HIS A 77 9.68 12.84 8.49
CA HIS A 77 9.83 14.23 8.95
C HIS A 77 8.48 14.93 8.95
N LYS A 78 8.04 15.40 10.11
CA LYS A 78 6.84 16.21 10.27
C LYS A 78 7.20 17.69 10.16
N LEU A 79 6.51 18.38 9.25
CA LEU A 79 6.59 19.83 9.13
C LEU A 79 5.29 20.45 9.64
N PRO A 80 5.34 21.55 10.39
CA PRO A 80 4.13 22.25 10.78
C PRO A 80 3.45 22.91 9.57
N ILE A 81 2.12 23.02 9.63
CA ILE A 81 1.33 23.78 8.63
C ILE A 81 1.34 25.24 9.06
N ASP A 82 2.41 25.93 8.74
CA ASP A 82 2.65 27.33 9.11
C ASP A 82 3.40 28.09 8.01
N ASN A 83 4.02 29.20 8.39
CA ASN A 83 4.77 30.04 7.46
C ASN A 83 6.29 29.80 7.52
N LEU A 84 6.77 28.81 8.27
CA LEU A 84 8.20 28.54 8.43
C LEU A 84 8.79 27.72 7.28
N SER A 85 7.94 27.16 6.41
CA SER A 85 8.37 26.47 5.22
C SER A 85 7.46 26.79 4.02
N ILE A 86 7.97 26.60 2.81
CA ILE A 86 7.23 26.77 1.55
C ILE A 86 6.05 25.78 1.49
N ALA A 87 6.29 24.52 1.81
CA ALA A 87 5.24 23.50 1.81
C ALA A 87 4.18 23.79 2.89
N GLY A 88 4.60 24.19 4.10
CA GLY A 88 3.70 24.59 5.20
C GLY A 88 2.82 25.75 4.83
N TYR A 89 3.39 26.81 4.23
CA TYR A 89 2.65 27.97 3.75
C TYR A 89 1.65 27.59 2.63
N CYS A 90 2.08 26.78 1.66
CA CYS A 90 1.22 26.26 0.60
C CYS A 90 0.03 25.48 1.17
N ALA A 91 0.28 24.60 2.14
CA ALA A 91 -0.78 23.83 2.82
C ALA A 91 -1.74 24.73 3.61
N LYS A 92 -1.21 25.69 4.36
CA LYS A 92 -1.97 26.63 5.20
C LYS A 92 -2.90 27.54 4.39
N THR A 93 -2.38 28.06 3.28
CA THR A 93 -3.09 29.08 2.48
C THR A 93 -3.86 28.50 1.31
N GLY A 94 -3.57 27.27 0.89
CA GLY A 94 -4.09 26.68 -0.33
C GLY A 94 -3.66 27.42 -1.61
N LYS A 95 -2.58 28.24 -1.53
CA LYS A 95 -2.03 29.01 -2.65
C LYS A 95 -0.84 28.28 -3.28
N ILE A 96 -0.71 28.41 -4.59
CA ILE A 96 0.47 27.96 -5.33
C ILE A 96 1.64 28.89 -4.99
N VAL A 97 2.82 28.31 -4.78
CA VAL A 97 4.06 29.06 -4.57
C VAL A 97 5.03 28.73 -5.68
N ILE A 98 5.49 29.75 -6.39
CA ILE A 98 6.49 29.64 -7.44
C ILE A 98 7.69 30.49 -7.02
N LEU A 99 8.85 29.85 -6.95
CA LEU A 99 10.12 30.50 -6.70
C LEU A 99 11.10 30.07 -7.80
N ASN A 100 11.57 31.00 -8.56
CA ASN A 100 12.56 30.73 -9.60
C ASN A 100 13.99 30.87 -9.10
N ASN A 101 14.16 31.52 -7.94
CA ASN A 101 15.41 31.61 -7.22
C ASN A 101 15.12 31.68 -5.71
N VAL A 102 15.52 30.68 -4.92
CA VAL A 102 15.31 30.64 -3.49
C VAL A 102 16.15 31.69 -2.73
N ASP A 103 17.27 32.15 -3.31
CA ASP A 103 18.13 33.19 -2.74
C ASP A 103 17.46 34.57 -2.74
N GLU A 104 16.35 34.75 -3.47
CA GLU A 104 15.59 36.01 -3.47
C GLU A 104 14.63 36.13 -2.30
N ILE A 105 14.47 35.06 -1.48
CA ILE A 105 13.60 35.11 -0.31
C ILE A 105 14.21 36.02 0.76
N ASN A 106 13.48 37.10 1.07
CA ASN A 106 13.83 38.09 2.08
C ASN A 106 12.69 38.21 3.13
N SER A 107 12.77 39.22 4.00
CA SER A 107 11.76 39.50 5.04
C SER A 107 10.34 39.78 4.52
N ASP A 108 10.17 40.16 3.26
CA ASP A 108 8.89 40.52 2.67
C ASP A 108 8.09 39.29 2.21
N TYR A 109 8.77 38.14 2.13
CA TYR A 109 8.09 36.88 1.81
C TYR A 109 7.32 36.35 3.02
N PRO A 110 6.07 35.87 2.85
CA PRO A 110 5.26 35.34 3.94
C PRO A 110 5.68 33.94 4.41
N PHE A 111 6.77 33.40 3.89
CA PHE A 111 7.33 32.09 4.22
C PHE A 111 8.86 32.11 4.19
N ARG A 112 9.48 31.04 4.65
CA ARG A 112 10.94 30.87 4.65
C ARG A 112 11.34 29.66 3.81
N PHE A 113 12.59 29.67 3.34
CA PHE A 113 13.25 28.48 2.80
C PHE A 113 14.04 27.81 3.91
N ASN A 114 13.85 26.50 4.08
CA ASN A 114 14.64 25.69 5.01
C ASN A 114 15.78 25.03 4.24
N SER A 115 17.03 25.39 4.52
CA SER A 115 18.24 24.88 3.88
C SER A 115 18.76 23.58 4.51
N ASP A 116 18.19 23.09 5.61
CA ASP A 116 18.70 21.92 6.34
C ASP A 116 18.91 20.71 5.43
N PHE A 117 18.00 20.49 4.46
CA PHE A 117 18.12 19.42 3.49
C PHE A 117 19.33 19.60 2.56
N ASP A 118 19.51 20.80 2.03
CA ASP A 118 20.58 21.12 1.11
C ASP A 118 21.95 21.00 1.82
N GLU A 119 22.03 21.47 3.08
CA GLU A 119 23.24 21.38 3.91
C GLU A 119 23.60 19.92 4.23
N MET A 120 22.61 19.11 4.60
CA MET A 120 22.82 17.69 4.93
C MET A 120 23.21 16.82 3.72
N THR A 121 22.74 17.17 2.51
CA THR A 121 22.87 16.34 1.32
C THR A 121 23.82 16.91 0.28
N SER A 122 24.33 18.14 0.49
CA SER A 122 25.06 18.93 -0.50
C SER A 122 24.25 19.13 -1.80
N TYR A 123 22.92 19.10 -1.69
CA TYR A 123 22.03 19.43 -2.80
C TYR A 123 21.92 20.96 -2.91
N ASN A 124 21.66 21.45 -4.10
CA ASN A 124 21.51 22.88 -4.34
C ASN A 124 20.10 23.17 -4.90
N THR A 125 19.19 23.51 -4.04
CA THR A 125 17.85 23.94 -4.40
C THR A 125 17.88 25.37 -4.94
N ARG A 126 17.43 25.57 -6.17
CA ARG A 126 17.36 26.90 -6.82
C ARG A 126 15.94 27.36 -7.07
N SER A 127 15.14 26.48 -7.64
CA SER A 127 13.76 26.80 -8.04
C SER A 127 12.79 25.80 -7.41
N ILE A 128 11.68 26.31 -6.93
CA ILE A 128 10.63 25.50 -6.27
C ILE A 128 9.25 25.89 -6.85
N LEU A 129 8.46 24.85 -7.16
CA LEU A 129 7.04 24.98 -7.45
C LEU A 129 6.27 24.10 -6.47
N ALA A 130 5.53 24.71 -5.55
CA ALA A 130 4.69 24.03 -4.59
C ALA A 130 3.20 24.23 -4.92
N ILE A 131 2.48 23.11 -5.08
CA ILE A 131 1.08 23.09 -5.49
C ILE A 131 0.26 22.36 -4.43
N PRO A 132 -0.82 22.97 -3.91
CA PRO A 132 -1.71 22.30 -2.97
C PRO A 132 -2.54 21.23 -3.70
N MET A 133 -2.55 20.02 -3.16
CA MET A 133 -3.47 18.95 -3.56
C MET A 133 -4.76 19.14 -2.76
N LYS A 134 -5.80 19.61 -3.42
CA LYS A 134 -7.09 19.92 -2.80
C LYS A 134 -8.07 18.78 -3.02
N GLY A 135 -8.64 18.27 -1.94
CA GLY A 135 -9.73 17.32 -1.95
C GLY A 135 -11.08 18.00 -1.87
N ASP A 136 -12.07 17.31 -1.31
CA ASP A 136 -13.43 17.84 -1.14
C ASP A 136 -13.44 19.13 -0.31
N LEU A 137 -14.36 20.03 -0.65
CA LEU A 137 -14.55 21.34 0.00
C LEU A 137 -13.28 22.22 -0.01
N ASP A 138 -12.46 22.10 -1.05
CA ASP A 138 -11.19 22.84 -1.18
C ASP A 138 -10.19 22.59 -0.04
N LYS A 139 -10.38 21.54 0.76
CA LYS A 139 -9.45 21.18 1.84
C LYS A 139 -8.13 20.70 1.26
N VAL A 140 -7.03 21.26 1.71
CA VAL A 140 -5.69 20.78 1.33
C VAL A 140 -5.41 19.44 2.02
N ILE A 141 -5.26 18.38 1.24
CA ILE A 141 -4.96 17.02 1.70
C ILE A 141 -3.48 16.66 1.54
N GLY A 142 -2.72 17.52 0.85
CA GLY A 142 -1.29 17.37 0.65
C GLY A 142 -0.70 18.53 -0.15
N VAL A 143 0.61 18.50 -0.32
CA VAL A 143 1.36 19.44 -1.16
C VAL A 143 2.29 18.65 -2.07
N LEU A 144 2.22 18.94 -3.37
CA LEU A 144 3.17 18.49 -4.36
C LEU A 144 4.22 19.59 -4.55
N GLN A 145 5.48 19.29 -4.22
CA GLN A 145 6.60 20.20 -4.38
C GLN A 145 7.56 19.65 -5.43
N ILE A 146 7.84 20.43 -6.47
CA ILE A 146 8.73 20.10 -7.57
C ILE A 146 9.90 21.07 -7.54
N ILE A 147 11.11 20.55 -7.75
CA ILE A 147 12.36 21.28 -7.49
C ILE A 147 13.27 21.18 -8.73
N ASN A 148 13.93 22.28 -9.08
CA ASN A 148 14.96 22.40 -10.10
C ASN A 148 14.55 21.82 -11.47
N PRO A 149 13.80 22.54 -12.32
CA PRO A 149 13.51 22.10 -13.66
C PRO A 149 14.79 22.07 -14.52
N VAL A 150 15.07 20.94 -15.19
CA VAL A 150 16.28 20.71 -16.00
C VAL A 150 15.89 20.64 -17.49
N LYS A 151 15.44 21.76 -18.06
CA LYS A 151 15.07 21.81 -19.49
C LYS A 151 16.33 21.87 -20.37
N LYS A 152 16.59 20.81 -21.14
CA LYS A 152 17.75 20.76 -22.07
C LYS A 152 17.77 21.98 -22.99
N GLY A 153 18.88 22.73 -22.95
CA GLY A 153 19.17 23.84 -23.89
C GLY A 153 18.51 25.18 -23.57
N LYS A 154 17.80 25.36 -22.48
CA LYS A 154 17.23 26.65 -22.04
C LYS A 154 17.83 27.08 -20.71
N LYS A 155 18.46 28.27 -20.67
CA LYS A 155 18.84 28.99 -19.45
C LYS A 155 17.98 30.25 -19.35
N PRO A 156 17.48 30.65 -18.15
CA PRO A 156 17.56 29.94 -16.88
C PRO A 156 16.54 28.79 -16.80
N ASN A 157 16.85 27.77 -15.98
CA ASN A 157 15.95 26.66 -15.67
C ASN A 157 14.95 27.14 -14.61
N ILE A 158 13.83 27.68 -15.07
CA ILE A 158 12.78 28.26 -14.24
C ILE A 158 11.44 27.58 -14.55
N PHE A 159 10.53 27.58 -13.57
CA PHE A 159 9.14 27.19 -13.79
C PHE A 159 8.42 28.25 -14.59
N THR A 160 7.66 27.82 -15.58
CA THR A 160 6.85 28.70 -16.44
C THR A 160 5.38 28.68 -16.00
N LYS A 161 4.59 29.60 -16.50
CA LYS A 161 3.15 29.60 -16.29
C LYS A 161 2.48 28.33 -16.83
N ASP A 162 2.94 27.83 -17.97
CA ASP A 162 2.46 26.57 -18.57
C ASP A 162 2.77 25.35 -17.69
N ASP A 163 3.97 25.30 -17.08
CA ASP A 163 4.29 24.26 -16.10
C ASP A 163 3.32 24.30 -14.90
N THR A 164 3.02 25.49 -14.40
CA THR A 164 2.12 25.71 -13.26
C THR A 164 0.68 25.28 -13.57
N GLU A 165 0.13 25.73 -14.71
CA GLU A 165 -1.22 25.37 -15.13
C GLU A 165 -1.35 23.86 -15.36
N THR A 166 -0.35 23.24 -16.00
CA THR A 166 -0.31 21.80 -16.24
C THR A 166 -0.26 21.02 -14.91
N LEU A 167 0.62 21.42 -14.00
CA LEU A 167 0.74 20.73 -12.70
C LEU A 167 -0.46 20.98 -11.78
N LEU A 168 -1.14 22.10 -11.89
CA LEU A 168 -2.37 22.35 -11.13
C LEU A 168 -3.47 21.36 -11.51
N HIS A 169 -3.69 21.13 -12.80
CA HIS A 169 -4.62 20.09 -13.25
C HIS A 169 -4.19 18.70 -12.79
N PHE A 170 -2.90 18.40 -12.89
CA PHE A 170 -2.32 17.15 -12.44
C PHE A 170 -2.51 16.95 -10.94
N ALA A 171 -2.22 17.96 -10.12
CA ALA A 171 -2.41 17.92 -8.67
C ALA A 171 -3.88 17.70 -8.28
N GLY A 172 -4.83 18.27 -9.04
CA GLY A 172 -6.26 18.00 -8.85
C GLY A 172 -6.63 16.53 -9.11
N ILE A 173 -6.20 15.98 -10.25
CA ILE A 173 -6.43 14.55 -10.56
C ILE A 173 -5.79 13.67 -9.48
N ALA A 174 -4.58 13.99 -9.08
CA ALA A 174 -3.84 13.25 -8.07
C ALA A 174 -4.52 13.34 -6.69
N ALA A 175 -5.05 14.51 -6.32
CA ALA A 175 -5.78 14.69 -5.07
C ALA A 175 -7.03 13.81 -5.01
N VAL A 176 -7.84 13.76 -6.07
CA VAL A 176 -9.01 12.88 -6.13
C VAL A 176 -8.63 11.42 -6.04
N ALA A 177 -7.60 10.99 -6.76
CA ALA A 177 -7.14 9.61 -6.73
C ALA A 177 -6.59 9.22 -5.34
N LEU A 178 -5.82 10.10 -4.70
CA LEU A 178 -5.31 9.91 -3.33
C LEU A 178 -6.45 9.82 -2.31
N GLN A 179 -7.42 10.73 -2.40
CA GLN A 179 -8.57 10.74 -1.50
C GLN A 179 -9.39 9.46 -1.64
N LYS A 180 -9.63 8.99 -2.87
CA LYS A 180 -10.31 7.71 -3.13
C LYS A 180 -9.54 6.54 -2.51
N ALA A 181 -8.22 6.46 -2.69
CA ALA A 181 -7.40 5.39 -2.13
C ALA A 181 -7.42 5.41 -0.59
N GLN A 182 -7.32 6.61 0.03
CA GLN A 182 -7.42 6.77 1.48
C GLN A 182 -8.80 6.36 2.02
N LEU A 183 -9.87 6.72 1.31
CA LEU A 183 -11.24 6.35 1.67
C LEU A 183 -11.42 4.82 1.61
N THR A 184 -10.99 4.19 0.52
CA THR A 184 -11.05 2.74 0.35
C THR A 184 -10.31 2.03 1.50
N LYS A 185 -9.07 2.43 1.78
CA LYS A 185 -8.28 1.89 2.90
C LYS A 185 -9.01 2.09 4.25
N SER A 186 -9.58 3.27 4.47
CA SER A 186 -10.33 3.57 5.70
C SER A 186 -11.56 2.67 5.86
N ILE A 187 -12.29 2.41 4.77
CA ILE A 187 -13.46 1.52 4.79
C ILE A 187 -13.02 0.10 5.12
N ILE A 188 -11.98 -0.41 4.46
CA ILE A 188 -11.44 -1.76 4.72
C ILE A 188 -11.01 -1.88 6.20
N LEU A 189 -10.27 -0.90 6.73
CA LEU A 189 -9.86 -0.93 8.14
C LEU A 189 -11.06 -0.90 9.11
N LYS A 190 -12.12 -0.16 8.78
CA LYS A 190 -13.36 -0.17 9.59
C LYS A 190 -14.08 -1.50 9.51
N MET A 191 -14.11 -2.15 8.35
CA MET A 191 -14.68 -3.50 8.21
C MET A 191 -13.91 -4.50 9.09
N ILE A 192 -12.57 -4.42 9.08
CA ILE A 192 -11.72 -5.25 9.94
C ILE A 192 -12.02 -4.98 11.42
N GLN A 193 -12.06 -3.71 11.84
CA GLN A 193 -12.41 -3.36 13.22
C GLN A 193 -13.79 -3.90 13.64
N MET A 194 -14.77 -3.88 12.74
CA MET A 194 -16.08 -4.50 13.02
C MET A 194 -15.96 -6.02 13.19
N ALA A 195 -15.16 -6.69 12.36
CA ALA A 195 -14.91 -8.12 12.48
C ALA A 195 -14.17 -8.47 13.79
N GLU A 196 -13.18 -7.67 14.19
CA GLU A 196 -12.47 -7.81 15.47
C GLU A 196 -13.36 -7.65 16.70
N LEU A 197 -14.32 -6.72 16.65
CA LEU A 197 -15.32 -6.59 17.74
C LEU A 197 -16.15 -7.87 17.90
N HIS A 198 -16.33 -8.62 16.81
CA HIS A 198 -17.04 -9.89 16.82
C HIS A 198 -16.14 -11.06 17.25
N ASP A 199 -14.91 -11.12 16.76
CA ASP A 199 -13.88 -12.12 17.11
C ASP A 199 -12.69 -11.48 17.86
N PRO A 200 -12.71 -11.46 19.21
CA PRO A 200 -11.59 -10.88 19.98
C PRO A 200 -10.26 -11.67 19.87
N SER A 201 -10.26 -12.86 19.27
CA SER A 201 -9.03 -13.62 19.01
C SER A 201 -8.23 -13.07 17.83
N GLU A 202 -8.88 -12.32 16.95
CA GLU A 202 -8.28 -11.60 15.82
C GLU A 202 -7.95 -10.16 16.26
N THR A 203 -6.70 -9.80 16.30
CA THR A 203 -6.28 -8.43 16.66
C THR A 203 -5.84 -7.66 15.44
N GLY A 204 -6.03 -6.32 15.42
CA GLY A 204 -5.54 -5.47 14.32
C GLY A 204 -4.06 -5.64 14.06
N ALA A 205 -3.27 -5.94 15.09
CA ALA A 205 -1.86 -6.25 14.94
C ALA A 205 -1.63 -7.53 14.12
N HIS A 206 -2.45 -8.58 14.32
CA HIS A 206 -2.40 -9.81 13.53
C HIS A 206 -2.63 -9.52 12.05
N VAL A 207 -3.73 -8.86 11.73
CA VAL A 207 -4.12 -8.53 10.36
C VAL A 207 -3.03 -7.71 9.64
N HIS A 208 -2.44 -6.73 10.33
CA HIS A 208 -1.33 -5.93 9.78
C HIS A 208 -0.06 -6.76 9.57
N ARG A 209 0.26 -7.69 10.48
CA ARG A 209 1.43 -8.57 10.33
C ARG A 209 1.24 -9.54 9.17
N VAL A 210 0.09 -10.23 9.08
CA VAL A 210 -0.23 -11.13 7.96
C VAL A 210 -0.12 -10.39 6.62
N SER A 211 -0.64 -9.17 6.55
CA SER A 211 -0.52 -8.32 5.36
C SER A 211 0.92 -8.02 4.99
N ALA A 212 1.75 -7.65 5.96
CA ALA A 212 3.16 -7.34 5.72
C ALA A 212 3.96 -8.59 5.31
N TYR A 213 3.78 -9.73 5.98
CA TYR A 213 4.42 -11.00 5.60
C TYR A 213 4.04 -11.44 4.20
N SER A 214 2.75 -11.38 3.88
CA SER A 214 2.23 -11.73 2.55
C SER A 214 2.84 -10.88 1.45
N THR A 215 2.94 -9.58 1.68
CA THR A 215 3.52 -8.62 0.74
C THR A 215 5.00 -8.91 0.49
N GLU A 216 5.80 -9.11 1.55
CA GLU A 216 7.23 -9.38 1.43
C GLU A 216 7.49 -10.73 0.76
N LEU A 217 6.73 -11.78 1.12
CA LEU A 217 6.84 -13.08 0.48
C LEU A 217 6.51 -13.01 -1.03
N TYR A 218 5.47 -12.26 -1.39
CA TYR A 218 5.12 -12.06 -2.79
C TYR A 218 6.23 -11.33 -3.56
N ILE A 219 6.79 -10.25 -3.00
CA ILE A 219 7.89 -9.48 -3.62
C ILE A 219 9.11 -10.38 -3.84
N ALA A 220 9.48 -11.18 -2.84
CA ALA A 220 10.61 -12.09 -2.94
C ALA A 220 10.36 -13.17 -4.02
N TRP A 221 9.16 -13.78 -4.01
CA TRP A 221 8.75 -14.75 -5.03
C TRP A 221 8.74 -14.15 -6.44
N ALA A 222 8.17 -12.96 -6.60
CA ALA A 222 8.05 -12.30 -7.89
C ALA A 222 9.41 -11.92 -8.48
N LYS A 223 10.35 -11.48 -7.66
CA LYS A 223 11.74 -11.22 -8.06
C LYS A 223 12.46 -12.51 -8.50
N LYS A 224 12.32 -13.61 -7.73
CA LYS A 224 12.91 -14.92 -8.06
C LYS A 224 12.36 -15.48 -9.39
N ASN A 225 11.08 -15.17 -9.68
CA ASN A 225 10.39 -15.58 -10.90
C ASN A 225 10.44 -14.55 -12.05
N ASN A 226 11.28 -13.51 -11.96
CA ASN A 226 11.48 -12.49 -13.00
C ASN A 226 10.18 -11.80 -13.47
N ILE A 227 9.24 -11.56 -12.55
CA ILE A 227 8.01 -10.84 -12.84
C ILE A 227 8.34 -9.36 -13.12
N ALA A 228 7.66 -8.76 -14.10
CA ALA A 228 7.87 -7.36 -14.46
C ALA A 228 7.59 -6.42 -13.27
N PRO A 229 8.43 -5.36 -13.05
CA PRO A 229 8.29 -4.45 -11.90
C PRO A 229 6.89 -3.84 -11.75
N GLU A 230 6.26 -3.45 -12.86
CA GLU A 230 4.91 -2.87 -12.85
C GLU A 230 3.85 -3.87 -12.37
N THR A 231 4.03 -5.16 -12.67
CA THR A 231 3.16 -6.25 -12.20
C THR A 231 3.39 -6.50 -10.72
N ILE A 232 4.65 -6.43 -10.27
CA ILE A 232 4.99 -6.57 -8.84
C ILE A 232 4.31 -5.46 -8.06
N ASP A 233 4.45 -4.20 -8.50
CA ASP A 233 3.88 -3.05 -7.81
C ASP A 233 2.35 -3.13 -7.71
N ARG A 234 1.68 -3.48 -8.81
CA ARG A 234 0.23 -3.66 -8.81
C ARG A 234 -0.25 -4.78 -7.88
N ASN A 235 0.37 -5.95 -7.96
CA ASN A 235 -0.07 -7.12 -7.21
C ASN A 235 0.26 -7.02 -5.71
N LYS A 236 1.40 -6.43 -5.34
CA LYS A 236 1.74 -6.19 -3.92
C LYS A 236 0.71 -5.29 -3.24
N ASP A 237 0.23 -4.25 -3.95
CA ASP A 237 -0.76 -3.31 -3.42
C ASP A 237 -2.11 -3.98 -3.18
N ILE A 238 -2.54 -4.81 -4.14
CA ILE A 238 -3.76 -5.60 -4.00
C ILE A 238 -3.61 -6.60 -2.86
N LEU A 239 -2.52 -7.39 -2.84
CA LEU A 239 -2.28 -8.41 -1.82
C LEU A 239 -2.22 -7.82 -0.41
N LYS A 240 -1.59 -6.66 -0.25
CA LYS A 240 -1.51 -5.92 1.02
C LYS A 240 -2.90 -5.66 1.63
N LEU A 241 -3.88 -5.34 0.80
CA LEU A 241 -5.24 -5.05 1.26
C LEU A 241 -6.08 -6.32 1.41
N VAL A 242 -6.02 -7.26 0.45
CA VAL A 242 -6.87 -8.44 0.49
C VAL A 242 -6.46 -9.45 1.56
N SER A 243 -5.17 -9.52 1.91
CA SER A 243 -4.72 -10.34 3.04
C SER A 243 -5.27 -9.88 4.39
N MET A 244 -5.63 -8.58 4.51
CA MET A 244 -6.22 -8.05 5.74
C MET A 244 -7.68 -8.52 5.95
N VAL A 245 -8.37 -8.96 4.90
CA VAL A 245 -9.76 -9.39 4.97
C VAL A 245 -9.94 -10.91 4.83
N HIS A 246 -8.85 -11.69 4.94
CA HIS A 246 -8.88 -13.14 4.73
C HIS A 246 -9.92 -13.85 5.60
N ASP A 247 -10.11 -13.41 6.82
CA ASP A 247 -11.01 -13.97 7.83
C ASP A 247 -12.33 -13.20 8.03
N ILE A 248 -12.65 -12.23 7.17
CA ILE A 248 -13.84 -11.37 7.30
C ILE A 248 -15.15 -12.16 7.45
N GLY A 249 -15.21 -13.35 6.87
CA GLY A 249 -16.40 -14.20 6.94
C GLY A 249 -16.71 -14.78 8.32
N LYS A 250 -15.82 -14.67 9.29
CA LYS A 250 -16.07 -15.04 10.69
C LYS A 250 -17.23 -14.25 11.30
N VAL A 251 -17.54 -13.06 10.77
CA VAL A 251 -18.71 -12.28 11.21
C VAL A 251 -20.05 -13.01 11.03
N ALA A 252 -20.09 -14.02 10.15
CA ALA A 252 -21.29 -14.84 9.93
C ALA A 252 -21.31 -16.14 10.75
N ILE A 253 -20.28 -16.39 11.57
CA ILE A 253 -20.22 -17.55 12.47
C ILE A 253 -20.89 -17.19 13.79
N SER A 254 -21.71 -18.12 14.33
CA SER A 254 -22.38 -17.90 15.61
C SER A 254 -21.36 -17.73 16.76
N ASP A 255 -21.63 -16.79 17.66
CA ASP A 255 -20.86 -16.57 18.89
C ASP A 255 -20.66 -17.82 19.73
N LEU A 256 -21.63 -18.74 19.73
CA LEU A 256 -21.56 -20.00 20.45
C LEU A 256 -20.42 -20.91 19.96
N ILE A 257 -20.03 -20.76 18.70
CA ILE A 257 -18.94 -21.51 18.08
C ILE A 257 -17.66 -20.67 18.09
N LEU A 258 -17.76 -19.42 17.64
CA LEU A 258 -16.60 -18.54 17.50
C LEU A 258 -15.89 -18.24 18.83
N LYS A 259 -16.69 -18.01 19.89
CA LYS A 259 -16.19 -17.66 21.23
C LYS A 259 -16.22 -18.84 22.20
N LYS A 260 -16.36 -20.08 21.70
CA LYS A 260 -16.42 -21.26 22.55
C LYS A 260 -15.13 -21.43 23.34
N PRO A 261 -15.18 -21.50 24.68
CA PRO A 261 -14.00 -21.83 25.46
C PRO A 261 -13.64 -23.31 25.27
N GLY A 262 -12.49 -23.59 24.63
CA GLY A 262 -12.00 -24.92 24.40
C GLY A 262 -12.04 -25.38 22.94
N LYS A 263 -11.94 -26.70 22.73
CA LYS A 263 -11.91 -27.27 21.37
C LYS A 263 -13.33 -27.34 20.79
N LEU A 264 -13.44 -27.05 19.49
CA LEU A 264 -14.66 -27.28 18.72
C LEU A 264 -14.88 -28.80 18.53
N THR A 265 -16.17 -29.22 18.50
CA THR A 265 -16.50 -30.56 18.00
C THR A 265 -16.30 -30.61 16.47
N ASP A 266 -16.35 -31.81 15.89
CA ASP A 266 -16.22 -31.95 14.42
C ASP A 266 -17.33 -31.20 13.67
N GLU A 267 -18.57 -31.23 14.16
CA GLU A 267 -19.71 -30.51 13.60
C GLU A 267 -19.55 -28.99 13.70
N GLU A 268 -19.08 -28.50 14.85
CA GLU A 268 -18.81 -27.07 15.06
C GLU A 268 -17.65 -26.61 14.17
N PHE A 269 -16.65 -27.47 13.99
CA PHE A 269 -15.53 -27.16 13.11
C PHE A 269 -15.96 -27.10 11.63
N GLU A 270 -16.89 -27.98 11.18
CA GLU A 270 -17.48 -27.88 9.84
C GLU A 270 -18.25 -26.57 9.64
N ILE A 271 -18.91 -26.03 10.69
CA ILE A 271 -19.54 -24.72 10.63
C ILE A 271 -18.47 -23.62 10.58
N MET A 272 -17.43 -23.70 11.40
CA MET A 272 -16.32 -22.74 11.42
C MET A 272 -15.66 -22.61 10.04
N LYS A 273 -15.41 -23.72 9.34
CA LYS A 273 -14.81 -23.71 7.98
C LYS A 273 -15.62 -22.85 6.98
N LYS A 274 -16.92 -22.70 7.20
CA LYS A 274 -17.80 -21.93 6.29
C LYS A 274 -17.49 -20.43 6.28
N HIS A 275 -16.67 -19.91 7.21
CA HIS A 275 -16.26 -18.49 7.15
C HIS A 275 -15.59 -18.17 5.81
N THR A 276 -14.84 -19.11 5.20
CA THR A 276 -14.23 -18.92 3.89
C THR A 276 -15.27 -18.68 2.78
N ILE A 277 -16.41 -19.40 2.84
CA ILE A 277 -17.50 -19.25 1.88
C ILE A 277 -18.30 -17.98 2.17
N PHE A 278 -18.62 -17.72 3.45
CA PHE A 278 -19.38 -16.53 3.83
C PHE A 278 -18.64 -15.23 3.51
N GLY A 279 -17.34 -15.20 3.79
CA GLY A 279 -16.50 -14.06 3.40
C GLY A 279 -16.43 -13.88 1.88
N ALA A 280 -16.25 -14.96 1.12
CA ALA A 280 -16.19 -14.90 -0.33
C ALA A 280 -17.52 -14.43 -0.98
N LYS A 281 -18.67 -14.68 -0.35
CA LYS A 281 -19.96 -14.13 -0.80
C LYS A 281 -20.02 -12.61 -0.76
N MET A 282 -19.32 -11.97 0.16
CA MET A 282 -19.27 -10.51 0.25
C MET A 282 -18.60 -9.88 -1.00
N PHE A 283 -17.80 -10.67 -1.73
CA PHE A 283 -17.08 -10.27 -2.93
C PHE A 283 -17.50 -11.08 -4.16
N GLU A 284 -18.76 -11.57 -4.19
CA GLU A 284 -19.27 -12.39 -5.31
C GLU A 284 -19.42 -11.59 -6.60
N GLU A 285 -19.82 -10.32 -6.49
CA GLU A 285 -19.86 -9.38 -7.60
C GLU A 285 -18.46 -8.83 -7.84
N GLU A 286 -17.71 -9.46 -8.73
CA GLU A 286 -16.33 -9.09 -9.06
C GLU A 286 -16.26 -7.76 -9.85
N ASN A 287 -16.64 -6.64 -9.20
CA ASN A 287 -16.66 -5.32 -9.81
C ASN A 287 -15.26 -4.68 -9.93
N SER A 288 -14.25 -5.27 -9.26
CA SER A 288 -12.88 -4.77 -9.23
C SER A 288 -11.86 -5.90 -9.14
N GLU A 289 -10.60 -5.61 -9.47
CA GLU A 289 -9.49 -6.54 -9.23
C GLU A 289 -9.31 -6.87 -7.75
N PHE A 290 -9.64 -5.91 -6.88
CA PHE A 290 -9.65 -6.13 -5.43
C PHE A 290 -10.69 -7.19 -5.05
N ASP A 291 -11.94 -7.09 -5.53
CA ASP A 291 -13.00 -8.06 -5.19
C ASP A 291 -12.61 -9.47 -5.62
N LYS A 292 -12.07 -9.61 -6.84
CA LYS A 292 -11.58 -10.89 -7.35
C LYS A 292 -10.47 -11.47 -6.47
N ALA A 293 -9.46 -10.67 -6.14
CA ALA A 293 -8.34 -11.10 -5.32
C ALA A 293 -8.75 -11.39 -3.86
N ALA A 294 -9.66 -10.58 -3.29
CA ALA A 294 -10.20 -10.80 -1.96
C ALA A 294 -10.94 -12.15 -1.89
N ARG A 295 -11.81 -12.41 -2.87
CA ARG A 295 -12.51 -13.69 -2.99
C ARG A 295 -11.54 -14.86 -3.12
N GLU A 296 -10.49 -14.74 -3.94
CA GLU A 296 -9.47 -15.78 -4.09
C GLU A 296 -8.75 -16.06 -2.77
N VAL A 297 -8.33 -15.02 -2.03
CA VAL A 297 -7.63 -15.18 -0.75
C VAL A 297 -8.56 -15.80 0.30
N ILE A 298 -9.75 -15.25 0.47
CA ILE A 298 -10.72 -15.70 1.48
C ILE A 298 -11.08 -17.18 1.28
N LEU A 299 -11.32 -17.60 0.03
CA LEU A 299 -11.64 -19.00 -0.26
C LEU A 299 -10.49 -19.96 -0.08
N ASN A 300 -9.22 -19.49 -0.24
CA ASN A 300 -8.14 -20.44 -0.45
C ASN A 300 -7.04 -20.39 0.63
N HIS A 301 -7.10 -19.50 1.62
CA HIS A 301 -6.05 -19.38 2.64
C HIS A 301 -5.99 -20.58 3.60
N HIS A 302 -7.02 -21.40 3.65
CA HIS A 302 -7.04 -22.69 4.39
C HIS A 302 -6.94 -23.92 3.49
N GLU A 303 -6.75 -23.73 2.18
CA GLU A 303 -6.39 -24.85 1.32
C GLU A 303 -4.97 -25.31 1.62
N ARG A 304 -4.72 -26.59 1.40
CA ARG A 304 -3.43 -27.22 1.66
C ARG A 304 -2.84 -27.77 0.37
N TRP A 305 -1.54 -27.68 0.25
CA TRP A 305 -0.81 -28.19 -0.92
C TRP A 305 -1.11 -29.65 -1.22
N ASP A 306 -1.31 -30.48 -0.19
CA ASP A 306 -1.64 -31.91 -0.28
C ASP A 306 -3.13 -32.20 -0.61
N GLY A 307 -3.97 -31.19 -0.78
CA GLY A 307 -5.40 -31.33 -1.06
C GLY A 307 -6.27 -31.72 0.15
N LYS A 308 -5.72 -31.64 1.38
CA LYS A 308 -6.48 -31.91 2.62
C LYS A 308 -7.03 -30.66 3.29
N GLY A 309 -6.99 -29.54 2.59
CA GLY A 309 -7.54 -28.26 3.03
C GLY A 309 -9.03 -28.12 2.77
N TYR A 310 -9.54 -26.93 2.97
CA TYR A 310 -10.91 -26.53 2.73
C TYR A 310 -11.00 -25.10 2.17
N PRO A 311 -12.12 -24.71 1.55
CA PRO A 311 -13.38 -25.42 1.33
C PRO A 311 -13.41 -26.27 0.05
N GLY A 312 -12.34 -26.37 -0.72
CA GLY A 312 -12.26 -27.07 -1.97
C GLY A 312 -12.98 -26.34 -3.12
N SER A 313 -13.46 -27.08 -4.10
CA SER A 313 -14.27 -26.54 -5.21
C SER A 313 -15.71 -26.32 -4.74
N SER A 314 -15.90 -25.42 -3.79
CA SER A 314 -17.18 -25.14 -3.17
C SER A 314 -18.16 -24.43 -4.11
N ASN A 315 -19.46 -24.72 -3.96
CA ASN A 315 -20.50 -23.90 -4.54
C ASN A 315 -20.84 -22.75 -3.60
N ILE A 316 -20.35 -21.56 -3.89
CA ILE A 316 -20.54 -20.35 -3.05
C ILE A 316 -22.02 -20.03 -2.85
N LYS A 317 -22.87 -20.27 -3.88
CA LYS A 317 -24.30 -19.96 -3.80
C LYS A 317 -25.05 -20.86 -2.81
N SER A 318 -24.75 -22.15 -2.79
CA SER A 318 -25.38 -23.11 -1.86
C SER A 318 -24.68 -23.15 -0.48
N SER A 319 -23.50 -22.52 -0.34
CA SER A 319 -22.64 -22.66 0.84
C SER A 319 -22.18 -24.09 1.13
N ASP A 320 -22.18 -24.96 0.12
CA ASP A 320 -21.71 -26.32 0.23
C ASP A 320 -20.20 -26.39 0.02
N MET A 321 -19.53 -27.13 0.86
CA MET A 321 -18.10 -27.40 0.74
C MET A 321 -17.87 -28.67 -0.06
N SER A 322 -16.80 -28.68 -0.89
CA SER A 322 -16.35 -29.89 -1.54
C SER A 322 -15.76 -30.86 -0.53
N LEU A 323 -15.99 -32.14 -0.75
CA LEU A 323 -15.33 -33.20 0.06
C LEU A 323 -13.82 -33.27 -0.17
N LYS A 324 -13.32 -32.62 -1.23
CA LYS A 324 -11.91 -32.62 -1.62
C LYS A 324 -11.40 -31.20 -1.76
N GLY A 325 -10.36 -30.87 -1.01
CA GLY A 325 -9.66 -29.58 -1.14
C GLY A 325 -8.94 -29.44 -2.48
N LYS A 326 -8.62 -28.20 -2.83
CA LYS A 326 -7.71 -27.89 -3.93
C LYS A 326 -6.29 -28.29 -3.56
N LYS A 327 -5.49 -28.73 -4.53
CA LYS A 327 -4.12 -29.13 -4.30
C LYS A 327 -3.14 -28.38 -5.19
N GLU A 328 -1.92 -28.25 -4.71
CA GLU A 328 -0.80 -27.69 -5.45
C GLU A 328 -1.17 -26.35 -6.12
N LYS A 329 -0.91 -26.20 -7.43
CA LYS A 329 -1.16 -24.96 -8.20
C LYS A 329 -2.65 -24.72 -8.55
N GLU A 330 -3.55 -25.64 -8.19
CA GLU A 330 -5.01 -25.36 -8.20
C GLU A 330 -5.37 -24.28 -7.18
N ILE A 331 -4.53 -24.14 -6.12
CA ILE A 331 -4.66 -23.07 -5.13
C ILE A 331 -4.05 -21.79 -5.72
N PRO A 332 -4.80 -20.69 -5.84
CA PRO A 332 -4.27 -19.43 -6.32
C PRO A 332 -3.06 -18.95 -5.51
N LEU A 333 -2.12 -18.28 -6.17
CA LEU A 333 -0.85 -17.85 -5.55
C LEU A 333 -1.07 -17.04 -4.27
N PHE A 334 -2.00 -16.08 -4.28
CA PHE A 334 -2.28 -15.24 -3.12
C PHE A 334 -2.82 -16.06 -1.94
N GLY A 335 -3.68 -17.05 -2.20
CA GLY A 335 -4.15 -17.98 -1.16
C GLY A 335 -3.01 -18.77 -0.52
N ARG A 336 -2.07 -19.29 -1.33
CA ARG A 336 -0.88 -20.01 -0.84
C ARG A 336 0.04 -19.13 0.01
N ILE A 337 0.23 -17.87 -0.40
CA ILE A 337 1.05 -16.88 0.32
C ILE A 337 0.40 -16.53 1.66
N VAL A 338 -0.89 -16.18 1.67
CA VAL A 338 -1.61 -15.79 2.88
C VAL A 338 -1.68 -16.95 3.87
N SER A 339 -1.86 -18.19 3.41
CA SER A 339 -1.83 -19.39 4.25
C SER A 339 -0.52 -19.52 5.04
N ILE A 340 0.63 -19.26 4.44
CA ILE A 340 1.93 -19.29 5.12
C ILE A 340 2.03 -18.14 6.12
N ALA A 341 1.64 -16.94 5.73
CA ALA A 341 1.70 -15.73 6.55
C ALA A 341 0.82 -15.83 7.80
N ASP A 342 -0.42 -16.32 7.65
CA ASP A 342 -1.35 -16.53 8.74
C ASP A 342 -0.85 -17.55 9.75
N VAL A 343 -0.42 -18.73 9.28
CA VAL A 343 0.10 -19.78 10.17
C VAL A 343 1.40 -19.33 10.85
N PHE A 344 2.29 -18.62 10.15
CA PHE A 344 3.49 -18.05 10.76
C PHE A 344 3.14 -17.09 11.89
N ASP A 345 2.19 -16.19 11.68
CA ASP A 345 1.74 -15.27 12.71
C ASP A 345 1.08 -16.00 13.89
N ALA A 346 0.23 -16.98 13.59
CA ALA A 346 -0.46 -17.79 14.62
C ALA A 346 0.50 -18.56 15.55
N LEU A 347 1.65 -18.99 15.03
CA LEU A 347 2.65 -19.70 15.80
C LEU A 347 3.63 -18.76 16.52
N SER A 348 4.03 -17.67 15.88
CA SER A 348 5.11 -16.79 16.34
C SER A 348 4.65 -15.60 17.18
N SER A 349 3.33 -15.35 17.29
CA SER A 349 2.76 -14.21 18.02
C SER A 349 2.00 -14.67 19.27
N LYS A 350 2.02 -13.83 20.31
CA LYS A 350 1.25 -14.07 21.54
C LYS A 350 -0.25 -14.00 21.24
N ARG A 351 -1.00 -15.03 21.62
CA ARG A 351 -2.46 -15.07 21.58
C ARG A 351 -3.02 -15.15 23.01
N CYS A 352 -4.29 -14.77 23.18
CA CYS A 352 -4.94 -14.72 24.51
C CYS A 352 -4.82 -16.03 25.32
N TYR A 353 -4.64 -17.17 24.64
CA TYR A 353 -4.64 -18.50 25.24
C TYR A 353 -3.37 -19.31 25.00
N LYS A 354 -2.32 -18.73 24.35
CA LYS A 354 -1.12 -19.46 23.98
C LYS A 354 0.08 -18.54 23.88
N ASP A 355 1.17 -18.94 24.54
CA ASP A 355 2.48 -18.29 24.34
C ASP A 355 3.04 -18.59 22.94
N PRO A 356 3.82 -17.67 22.37
CA PRO A 356 4.45 -17.88 21.08
C PRO A 356 5.44 -19.03 21.12
N TRP A 357 5.55 -19.76 20.02
CA TRP A 357 6.60 -20.77 19.86
C TRP A 357 7.96 -20.09 19.69
N THR A 358 9.03 -20.87 19.94
CA THR A 358 10.38 -20.40 19.63
C THR A 358 10.56 -20.25 18.10
N ASP A 359 11.46 -19.40 17.68
CA ASP A 359 11.75 -19.21 16.25
C ASP A 359 12.24 -20.50 15.59
N GLU A 360 12.97 -21.35 16.34
CA GLU A 360 13.44 -22.67 15.91
C GLU A 360 12.27 -23.63 15.68
N ASP A 361 11.30 -23.67 16.60
CA ASP A 361 10.13 -24.55 16.47
C ASP A 361 9.24 -24.11 15.30
N VAL A 362 9.02 -22.80 15.13
CA VAL A 362 8.26 -22.25 13.98
C VAL A 362 8.94 -22.60 12.67
N THR A 363 10.25 -22.40 12.58
CA THR A 363 11.03 -22.70 11.37
C THR A 363 10.98 -24.20 11.05
N SER A 364 11.12 -25.05 12.07
CA SER A 364 11.03 -26.51 11.94
C SER A 364 9.64 -26.96 11.50
N PHE A 365 8.59 -26.35 12.05
CA PHE A 365 7.20 -26.64 11.64
C PHE A 365 6.97 -26.31 10.17
N LEU A 366 7.40 -25.13 9.71
CA LEU A 366 7.26 -24.71 8.31
C LEU A 366 7.99 -25.67 7.37
N LYS A 367 9.24 -26.04 7.68
CA LYS A 367 10.03 -27.01 6.90
C LYS A 367 9.34 -28.39 6.83
N ASN A 368 8.86 -28.91 7.95
CA ASN A 368 8.23 -30.23 8.03
C ASN A 368 6.87 -30.30 7.33
N ASN A 369 6.23 -29.17 7.09
CA ASN A 369 4.96 -29.04 6.38
C ASN A 369 5.09 -28.53 4.93
N SER A 370 6.31 -28.32 4.43
CA SER A 370 6.61 -28.09 3.02
C SER A 370 6.17 -29.29 2.19
N GLY A 371 5.46 -29.04 1.08
CA GLY A 371 4.87 -30.11 0.23
C GLY A 371 3.67 -30.83 0.82
N LYS A 372 3.25 -30.47 2.04
CA LYS A 372 2.04 -30.99 2.71
C LYS A 372 1.01 -29.88 2.88
N MET A 373 1.26 -29.01 3.84
CA MET A 373 0.40 -27.86 4.12
C MET A 373 0.69 -26.72 3.16
N PHE A 374 1.95 -26.49 2.86
CA PHE A 374 2.44 -25.31 2.16
C PHE A 374 3.13 -25.65 0.84
N ASP A 375 3.11 -24.68 -0.07
CA ASP A 375 3.88 -24.71 -1.31
C ASP A 375 5.38 -24.75 -1.01
N PRO A 376 6.10 -25.76 -1.53
CA PRO A 376 7.53 -25.92 -1.27
C PRO A 376 8.38 -24.73 -1.73
N GLU A 377 8.07 -24.15 -2.90
CA GLU A 377 8.78 -23.00 -3.43
C GLU A 377 8.61 -21.77 -2.52
N LEU A 378 7.39 -21.52 -2.06
CA LEU A 378 7.10 -20.39 -1.17
C LEU A 378 7.73 -20.57 0.21
N ILE A 379 7.80 -21.79 0.74
CA ILE A 379 8.49 -22.05 2.02
C ILE A 379 10.00 -21.83 1.90
N GLU A 380 10.64 -22.27 0.82
CA GLU A 380 12.05 -21.97 0.57
C GLU A 380 12.31 -20.47 0.60
N ILE A 381 11.54 -19.70 -0.18
CA ILE A 381 11.67 -18.25 -0.27
C ILE A 381 11.36 -17.57 1.08
N PHE A 382 10.36 -18.04 1.81
CA PHE A 382 10.02 -17.53 3.13
C PHE A 382 11.18 -17.67 4.12
N LEU A 383 11.81 -18.84 4.13
CA LEU A 383 12.94 -19.14 5.01
C LEU A 383 14.21 -18.40 4.62
N GLU A 384 14.45 -18.16 3.33
CA GLU A 384 15.53 -17.29 2.86
C GLU A 384 15.37 -15.84 3.37
N ASN A 385 14.12 -15.41 3.64
CA ASN A 385 13.79 -14.06 4.09
C ASN A 385 13.33 -14.01 5.56
N ILE A 386 13.63 -15.02 6.36
CA ILE A 386 13.08 -15.17 7.72
C ILE A 386 13.43 -13.99 8.65
N GLU A 387 14.60 -13.38 8.52
CA GLU A 387 15.01 -12.24 9.35
C GLU A 387 14.16 -11.01 9.04
N THR A 388 13.76 -10.81 7.77
CA THR A 388 12.80 -9.76 7.39
C THR A 388 11.45 -10.03 8.05
N MET A 389 10.97 -11.28 8.02
CA MET A 389 9.70 -11.65 8.67
C MET A 389 9.74 -11.40 10.19
N LYS A 390 10.84 -11.76 10.87
CA LYS A 390 11.04 -11.46 12.29
C LYS A 390 11.03 -9.95 12.57
N SER A 391 11.66 -9.15 11.71
CA SER A 391 11.68 -7.70 11.85
C SER A 391 10.29 -7.07 11.72
N ILE A 392 9.44 -7.63 10.84
CA ILE A 392 8.04 -7.21 10.69
C ILE A 392 7.26 -7.49 11.98
N ARG A 393 7.43 -8.70 12.58
CA ARG A 393 6.78 -9.05 13.85
C ARG A 393 7.03 -8.02 14.93
N LEU A 394 8.28 -7.56 15.07
CA LEU A 394 8.69 -6.58 16.08
C LEU A 394 8.12 -5.18 15.86
N LYS A 395 7.74 -4.82 14.63
CA LYS A 395 7.16 -3.50 14.32
C LYS A 395 5.69 -3.35 14.72
N PHE A 396 4.98 -4.47 14.85
CA PHE A 396 3.55 -4.50 15.15
C PHE A 396 3.24 -5.17 16.50
N THR A 397 4.20 -5.16 17.41
CA THR A 397 4.03 -5.63 18.80
C THR A 397 3.44 -4.56 19.67
#